data_ecde0c1737f1f4c82bb53695f0a82766
#
_entry.id   ecde0c1737f1f4c82bb53695f0a82766
#
_cell.length_a   1.000
_cell.length_b   1.000
_cell.length_c   1.000
_cell.angle_alpha   90.00
_cell.angle_beta   90.00
_cell.angle_gamma   90.00
#
_symmetry.space_group_name_H-M   'P 1'
#
loop_
_entity.id
_entity.type
_entity.pdbx_description
1 polymer ?
#
loop_
_entity_poly.entity_id
_entity_poly.type
_entity_poly.pdbx_seq_one_letter_code
_entity_poly.pdbx_strand_id
1 'polypeptide(L)'
;MGTLHQGAKNAVEVCMGIKPGEHVLIVTDKSTITIGEALRHAAHHVTTHVEMHVLEDYGNRPMPSLPKEIERAIPKADVTFWATESRKGELETLRRPFMKIALKYARHGHMPSVKRRLMEEGMCSDYRQIAKLTEKLYENVKDAEKLEVKNPAGTNLKAELNPDWKWVKSDGIYHEKGRWGNLPEGELFTAVAELNGHIVIDELGDWFSDKYGCLTRPESDSNTPVHADIENSRVNLNTLDCDNSQLRKELTDYLKTDENSNKAGEFALPTNVELLMKPLIGNLLQDEKARVHLAFGSPYPDETGADWRSETHVDGLLKKCSVWVDGRRIMEADRYLI
;
A
#
# COMPACT_ATOMS: atom_id res chain seq x y z
N MET A 1 -20.10 8.72 2.42
CA MET A 1 -18.94 8.62 3.32
C MET A 1 -19.37 7.89 4.56
N GLY A 2 -18.55 6.95 5.02
CA GLY A 2 -18.75 6.31 6.31
C GLY A 2 -18.29 7.20 7.47
N THR A 3 -18.19 6.63 8.66
CA THR A 3 -17.72 7.35 9.86
C THR A 3 -16.41 6.75 10.37
N LEU A 4 -15.64 7.53 11.13
CA LEU A 4 -14.43 7.04 11.80
C LEU A 4 -14.71 5.77 12.63
N HIS A 5 -15.84 5.72 13.34
CA HIS A 5 -16.23 4.53 14.11
C HIS A 5 -16.52 3.31 13.24
N GLN A 6 -17.14 3.51 12.08
CA GLN A 6 -17.41 2.42 11.15
C GLN A 6 -16.12 1.84 10.56
N GLY A 7 -15.16 2.73 10.17
CA GLY A 7 -13.85 2.29 9.71
C GLY A 7 -13.07 1.53 10.80
N ALA A 8 -13.10 2.03 12.04
CA ALA A 8 -12.47 1.33 13.17
C ALA A 8 -13.15 -0.03 13.46
N LYS A 9 -14.49 -0.10 13.38
CA LYS A 9 -15.22 -1.35 13.52
C LYS A 9 -14.85 -2.36 12.42
N ASN A 10 -14.75 -1.92 11.15
CA ASN A 10 -14.30 -2.79 10.08
C ASN A 10 -12.87 -3.31 10.31
N ALA A 11 -11.93 -2.42 10.71
CA ALA A 11 -10.56 -2.82 11.03
C ALA A 11 -10.54 -3.93 12.12
N VAL A 12 -11.32 -3.75 13.18
CA VAL A 12 -11.36 -4.64 14.34
C VAL A 12 -12.09 -5.96 14.05
N GLU A 13 -13.34 -5.87 13.57
CA GLU A 13 -14.23 -7.02 13.46
C GLU A 13 -14.08 -7.78 12.14
N VAL A 14 -13.80 -7.07 11.04
CA VAL A 14 -13.74 -7.67 9.71
C VAL A 14 -12.30 -7.95 9.31
N CYS A 15 -11.43 -6.93 9.30
CA CYS A 15 -10.06 -7.09 8.82
C CYS A 15 -9.22 -7.96 9.77
N MET A 16 -9.21 -7.61 11.05
CA MET A 16 -8.45 -8.37 12.04
C MET A 16 -9.24 -9.51 12.67
N GLY A 17 -10.59 -9.54 12.54
CA GLY A 17 -11.44 -10.61 13.07
C GLY A 17 -11.19 -10.88 14.55
N ILE A 18 -11.13 -9.81 15.37
CA ILE A 18 -10.84 -9.92 16.80
C ILE A 18 -11.93 -10.72 17.50
N LYS A 19 -11.54 -11.58 18.45
CA LYS A 19 -12.42 -12.49 19.18
C LYS A 19 -12.47 -12.13 20.66
N PRO A 20 -13.56 -12.49 21.37
CA PRO A 20 -13.60 -12.36 22.82
C PRO A 20 -12.42 -13.06 23.51
N GLY A 21 -11.77 -12.36 24.45
CA GLY A 21 -10.63 -12.87 25.19
C GLY A 21 -9.27 -12.65 24.54
N GLU A 22 -9.19 -12.23 23.27
CA GLU A 22 -7.92 -11.88 22.63
C GLU A 22 -7.36 -10.56 23.17
N HIS A 23 -6.03 -10.50 23.25
CA HIS A 23 -5.29 -9.31 23.65
C HIS A 23 -4.97 -8.45 22.43
N VAL A 24 -5.35 -7.17 22.50
CA VAL A 24 -5.16 -6.18 21.45
C VAL A 24 -4.19 -5.12 21.91
N LEU A 25 -3.12 -4.90 21.12
CA LEU A 25 -2.16 -3.84 21.34
C LEU A 25 -2.29 -2.79 20.22
N ILE A 26 -2.54 -1.54 20.59
CA ILE A 26 -2.63 -0.41 19.67
C ILE A 26 -1.46 0.54 19.95
N VAL A 27 -0.65 0.83 18.93
CA VAL A 27 0.36 1.88 19.00
C VAL A 27 -0.10 3.04 18.13
N THR A 28 -0.20 4.22 18.74
CA THR A 28 -0.62 5.47 18.10
C THR A 28 0.32 6.61 18.50
N ASP A 29 0.09 7.81 18.01
CA ASP A 29 0.77 9.03 18.40
C ASP A 29 -0.22 10.20 18.58
N LYS A 30 0.25 11.37 18.99
CA LYS A 30 -0.61 12.53 19.21
C LYS A 30 -1.34 13.00 17.95
N SER A 31 -0.77 12.80 16.76
CA SER A 31 -1.39 13.22 15.49
C SER A 31 -2.53 12.27 15.05
N THR A 32 -2.43 10.99 15.42
CA THR A 32 -3.40 9.96 15.08
C THR A 32 -4.25 9.49 16.29
N ILE A 33 -4.15 10.17 17.43
CA ILE A 33 -4.80 9.77 18.70
C ILE A 33 -6.29 9.48 18.55
N THR A 34 -7.02 10.27 17.77
CA THR A 34 -8.46 10.08 17.55
C THR A 34 -8.76 8.77 16.82
N ILE A 35 -7.84 8.30 15.97
CA ILE A 35 -7.93 7.02 15.26
C ILE A 35 -7.60 5.88 16.22
N GLY A 36 -6.53 6.02 17.00
CA GLY A 36 -6.16 5.08 18.05
C GLY A 36 -7.30 4.85 19.06
N GLU A 37 -7.95 5.93 19.51
CA GLU A 37 -9.11 5.88 20.40
C GLU A 37 -10.33 5.21 19.75
N ALA A 38 -10.57 5.44 18.45
CA ALA A 38 -11.65 4.78 17.73
C ALA A 38 -11.41 3.27 17.61
N LEU A 39 -10.16 2.85 17.31
CA LEU A 39 -9.76 1.45 17.29
C LEU A 39 -9.90 0.82 18.68
N ARG A 40 -9.43 1.51 19.74
CA ARG A 40 -9.55 1.06 21.13
C ARG A 40 -11.01 0.86 21.53
N HIS A 41 -11.85 1.82 21.21
CA HIS A 41 -13.29 1.74 21.50
C HIS A 41 -13.95 0.56 20.75
N ALA A 42 -13.67 0.41 19.46
CA ALA A 42 -14.19 -0.72 18.68
C ALA A 42 -13.71 -2.07 19.25
N ALA A 43 -12.42 -2.20 19.62
CA ALA A 43 -11.87 -3.41 20.20
C ALA A 43 -12.50 -3.73 21.56
N HIS A 44 -12.79 -2.73 22.40
CA HIS A 44 -13.47 -2.92 23.71
C HIS A 44 -14.89 -3.46 23.58
N HIS A 45 -15.55 -3.31 22.43
CA HIS A 45 -16.85 -3.96 22.20
C HIS A 45 -16.72 -5.46 22.00
N VAL A 46 -15.52 -5.97 21.68
CA VAL A 46 -15.27 -7.39 21.41
C VAL A 46 -14.52 -8.06 22.57
N THR A 47 -13.52 -7.38 23.15
CA THR A 47 -12.67 -7.93 24.23
C THR A 47 -12.38 -6.88 25.31
N THR A 48 -12.13 -7.34 26.53
CA THR A 48 -11.73 -6.46 27.65
C THR A 48 -10.22 -6.21 27.67
N HIS A 49 -9.42 -6.99 26.94
CA HIS A 49 -7.96 -6.97 26.95
C HIS A 49 -7.41 -6.05 25.84
N VAL A 50 -7.53 -4.74 26.02
CA VAL A 50 -7.06 -3.75 25.05
C VAL A 50 -6.07 -2.82 25.72
N GLU A 51 -4.85 -2.80 25.19
CA GLU A 51 -3.76 -1.91 25.61
C GLU A 51 -3.45 -0.91 24.49
N MET A 52 -3.30 0.36 24.81
CA MET A 52 -2.96 1.41 23.85
C MET A 52 -1.79 2.23 24.36
N HIS A 53 -0.79 2.45 23.49
CA HIS A 53 0.38 3.28 23.74
C HIS A 53 0.43 4.47 22.79
N VAL A 54 0.69 5.64 23.34
CA VAL A 54 0.95 6.88 22.59
C VAL A 54 2.46 7.10 22.59
N LEU A 55 3.08 7.18 21.41
CA LEU A 55 4.54 7.24 21.30
C LEU A 55 5.15 8.38 22.10
N GLU A 56 4.54 9.56 22.07
CA GLU A 56 5.06 10.75 22.78
C GLU A 56 5.01 10.66 24.31
N ASP A 57 4.36 9.64 24.89
CA ASP A 57 4.42 9.40 26.34
C ASP A 57 5.78 8.79 26.75
N TYR A 58 6.55 8.29 25.77
CA TYR A 58 7.88 7.70 25.98
C TYR A 58 9.03 8.62 25.60
N GLY A 59 8.76 9.74 24.93
CA GLY A 59 9.78 10.70 24.57
C GLY A 59 9.44 11.52 23.33
N ASN A 60 10.38 12.38 22.95
CA ASN A 60 10.23 13.19 21.75
C ASN A 60 10.50 12.35 20.49
N ARG A 61 9.77 12.67 19.42
CA ARG A 61 9.95 12.06 18.11
C ARG A 61 10.77 12.98 17.18
N PRO A 62 11.66 12.41 16.30
CA PRO A 62 11.87 10.97 16.05
C PRO A 62 12.59 10.27 17.18
N MET A 63 12.16 9.04 17.50
CA MET A 63 12.74 8.24 18.56
C MET A 63 13.91 7.37 18.05
N PRO A 64 14.99 7.20 18.84
CA PRO A 64 16.14 6.41 18.44
C PRO A 64 15.92 4.88 18.54
N SER A 65 14.88 4.44 19.26
CA SER A 65 14.54 3.01 19.42
C SER A 65 13.10 2.83 19.89
N LEU A 66 12.56 1.63 19.66
CA LEU A 66 11.25 1.23 20.17
C LEU A 66 11.25 1.26 21.72
N PRO A 67 10.25 1.92 22.36
CA PRO A 67 10.10 1.91 23.81
C PRO A 67 10.01 0.50 24.38
N LYS A 68 10.74 0.23 25.46
CA LYS A 68 10.81 -1.11 26.08
C LYS A 68 9.45 -1.61 26.58
N GLU A 69 8.59 -0.72 27.02
CA GLU A 69 7.22 -1.03 27.45
C GLU A 69 6.41 -1.60 26.28
N ILE A 70 6.46 -0.97 25.11
CA ILE A 70 5.83 -1.45 23.88
C ILE A 70 6.46 -2.79 23.47
N GLU A 71 7.79 -2.87 23.45
CA GLU A 71 8.51 -4.11 23.11
C GLU A 71 8.08 -5.30 23.98
N ARG A 72 7.82 -5.08 25.29
CA ARG A 72 7.36 -6.10 26.23
C ARG A 72 5.87 -6.44 26.10
N ALA A 73 5.07 -5.51 25.58
CA ALA A 73 3.63 -5.73 25.35
C ALA A 73 3.36 -6.59 24.11
N ILE A 74 4.16 -6.44 23.05
CA ILE A 74 3.95 -7.14 21.77
C ILE A 74 3.80 -8.66 21.92
N PRO A 75 4.67 -9.40 22.66
CA PRO A 75 4.57 -10.85 22.77
C PRO A 75 3.30 -11.36 23.51
N LYS A 76 2.56 -10.46 24.16
CA LYS A 76 1.33 -10.79 24.88
C LYS A 76 0.09 -10.56 24.02
N ALA A 77 0.24 -9.87 22.89
CA ALA A 77 -0.87 -9.54 22.01
C ALA A 77 -1.16 -10.64 21.00
N ASP A 78 -2.44 -10.89 20.74
CA ASP A 78 -2.93 -11.70 19.64
C ASP A 78 -3.12 -10.85 18.37
N VAL A 79 -3.42 -9.55 18.57
CA VAL A 79 -3.61 -8.57 17.51
C VAL A 79 -2.86 -7.30 17.83
N THR A 80 -2.19 -6.74 16.83
CA THR A 80 -1.53 -5.44 16.96
C THR A 80 -1.99 -4.47 15.87
N PHE A 81 -2.06 -3.17 16.22
CA PHE A 81 -2.23 -2.08 15.27
C PHE A 81 -1.07 -1.10 15.41
N TRP A 82 -0.58 -0.64 14.26
CA TRP A 82 0.35 0.48 14.17
C TRP A 82 -0.31 1.64 13.45
N ALA A 83 -0.85 2.60 14.17
CA ALA A 83 -1.60 3.74 13.66
C ALA A 83 -0.89 5.04 14.06
N THR A 84 0.25 5.32 13.42
CA THR A 84 1.09 6.50 13.74
C THR A 84 1.46 7.26 12.48
N GLU A 85 1.76 8.55 12.64
CA GLU A 85 2.40 9.33 11.57
C GLU A 85 3.81 8.80 11.29
N SER A 86 4.14 8.66 10.01
CA SER A 86 5.51 8.30 9.60
C SER A 86 6.44 9.49 9.74
N ARG A 87 7.59 9.30 10.40
CA ARG A 87 8.63 10.34 10.54
C ARG A 87 9.97 9.82 10.04
N LYS A 88 10.74 10.71 9.44
CA LYS A 88 12.07 10.39 8.91
C LYS A 88 12.95 9.74 10.00
N GLY A 89 13.52 8.58 9.68
CA GLY A 89 14.37 7.79 10.58
C GLY A 89 13.62 6.76 11.42
N GLU A 90 12.31 6.89 11.66
CA GLU A 90 11.54 5.99 12.52
C GLU A 90 11.13 4.67 11.84
N LEU A 91 11.30 4.55 10.53
CA LEU A 91 11.15 3.27 9.85
C LEU A 91 12.08 2.22 10.47
N GLU A 92 13.36 2.57 10.61
CA GLU A 92 14.40 1.66 11.12
C GLU A 92 14.41 1.54 12.64
N THR A 93 14.09 2.62 13.34
CA THR A 93 14.21 2.64 14.81
C THR A 93 12.95 2.19 15.54
N LEU A 94 11.77 2.32 14.94
CA LEU A 94 10.49 1.96 15.55
C LEU A 94 9.72 0.91 14.76
N ARG A 95 9.34 1.25 13.50
CA ARG A 95 8.34 0.48 12.74
C ARG A 95 8.83 -0.93 12.37
N ARG A 96 10.02 -1.05 11.76
CA ARG A 96 10.61 -2.36 11.43
C ARG A 96 10.87 -3.22 12.67
N PRO A 97 11.49 -2.71 13.77
CA PRO A 97 11.63 -3.45 15.01
C PRO A 97 10.30 -3.92 15.60
N PHE A 98 9.27 -3.06 15.62
CA PHE A 98 7.93 -3.43 16.07
C PHE A 98 7.37 -4.59 15.25
N MET A 99 7.32 -4.45 13.92
CA MET A 99 6.79 -5.47 13.01
C MET A 99 7.54 -6.80 13.13
N LYS A 100 8.89 -6.75 13.20
CA LYS A 100 9.73 -7.95 13.35
C LYS A 100 9.36 -8.79 14.59
N ILE A 101 8.91 -8.14 15.66
CA ILE A 101 8.44 -8.83 16.87
C ILE A 101 6.98 -9.22 16.70
N ALA A 102 6.12 -8.28 16.28
CA ALA A 102 4.67 -8.49 16.19
C ALA A 102 4.31 -9.71 15.34
N LEU A 103 4.92 -9.88 14.17
CA LEU A 103 4.61 -10.99 13.26
C LEU A 103 4.98 -12.37 13.80
N LYS A 104 5.79 -12.46 14.86
CA LYS A 104 6.06 -13.73 15.55
C LYS A 104 4.94 -14.16 16.50
N TYR A 105 4.17 -13.20 17.00
CA TYR A 105 3.22 -13.44 18.08
C TYR A 105 1.79 -13.13 17.72
N ALA A 106 1.55 -12.15 16.86
CA ALA A 106 0.26 -11.58 16.55
C ALA A 106 -0.02 -11.52 15.04
N ARG A 107 -1.27 -11.26 14.67
CA ARG A 107 -1.61 -10.67 13.38
C ARG A 107 -1.58 -9.16 13.49
N HIS A 108 -1.28 -8.45 12.38
CA HIS A 108 -0.95 -7.04 12.45
C HIS A 108 -1.68 -6.19 11.39
N GLY A 109 -2.41 -5.18 11.84
CA GLY A 109 -2.99 -4.13 11.01
C GLY A 109 -2.03 -2.94 10.91
N HIS A 110 -1.51 -2.69 9.71
CA HIS A 110 -0.49 -1.67 9.45
C HIS A 110 -1.13 -0.40 8.89
N MET A 111 -1.02 0.72 9.62
CA MET A 111 -1.71 1.97 9.30
C MET A 111 -0.76 3.18 9.41
N PRO A 112 0.42 3.17 8.75
CA PRO A 112 1.35 4.29 8.80
C PRO A 112 0.75 5.51 8.11
N SER A 113 0.91 6.70 8.71
CA SER A 113 0.38 7.97 8.20
C SER A 113 -1.14 7.96 7.93
N VAL A 114 -1.88 7.10 8.66
CA VAL A 114 -3.32 7.03 8.54
C VAL A 114 -3.97 8.38 8.87
N LYS A 115 -4.92 8.79 8.05
CA LYS A 115 -5.70 10.02 8.23
C LYS A 115 -7.17 9.68 8.49
N ARG A 116 -7.88 10.59 9.13
CA ARG A 116 -9.32 10.44 9.39
C ARG A 116 -10.11 10.11 8.13
N ARG A 117 -9.78 10.75 7.00
CA ARG A 117 -10.43 10.52 5.71
C ARG A 117 -10.30 9.06 5.25
N LEU A 118 -9.15 8.42 5.45
CA LEU A 118 -8.93 7.02 5.11
C LEU A 118 -9.87 6.10 5.92
N MET A 119 -10.06 6.44 7.20
CA MET A 119 -10.99 5.70 8.08
C MET A 119 -12.46 5.87 7.65
N GLU A 120 -12.81 7.03 7.07
CA GLU A 120 -14.17 7.35 6.61
C GLU A 120 -14.43 6.93 5.16
N GLU A 121 -13.40 6.55 4.41
CA GLU A 121 -13.47 6.09 3.01
C GLU A 121 -13.03 4.62 2.88
N GLY A 122 -11.75 4.36 2.63
CA GLY A 122 -11.21 3.03 2.34
C GLY A 122 -11.45 2.01 3.45
N MET A 123 -11.36 2.43 4.72
CA MET A 123 -11.68 1.54 5.84
C MET A 123 -13.17 1.22 5.99
N CYS A 124 -14.06 2.01 5.37
CA CYS A 124 -15.50 1.75 5.36
C CYS A 124 -15.94 0.86 4.21
N SER A 125 -15.05 0.44 3.33
CA SER A 125 -15.35 -0.49 2.22
C SER A 125 -15.78 -1.86 2.72
N ASP A 126 -16.53 -2.59 1.90
CA ASP A 126 -16.90 -3.98 2.18
C ASP A 126 -15.73 -4.94 1.93
N TYR A 127 -14.94 -5.21 2.95
CA TYR A 127 -13.76 -6.09 2.87
C TYR A 127 -14.09 -7.53 2.47
N ARG A 128 -15.33 -8.00 2.69
CA ARG A 128 -15.75 -9.33 2.22
C ARG A 128 -15.92 -9.33 0.70
N GLN A 129 -16.37 -8.23 0.13
CA GLN A 129 -16.44 -8.06 -1.32
C GLN A 129 -15.05 -7.85 -1.93
N ILE A 130 -14.18 -7.08 -1.27
CA ILE A 130 -12.77 -6.94 -1.67
C ILE A 130 -12.13 -8.33 -1.75
N ALA A 131 -12.21 -9.14 -0.70
CA ALA A 131 -11.65 -10.48 -0.68
C ALA A 131 -12.20 -11.39 -1.80
N LYS A 132 -13.52 -11.32 -2.06
CA LYS A 132 -14.14 -12.08 -3.16
C LYS A 132 -13.63 -11.64 -4.54
N LEU A 133 -13.47 -10.33 -4.75
CA LEU A 133 -12.94 -9.81 -6.02
C LEU A 133 -11.46 -10.17 -6.16
N THR A 134 -10.67 -10.03 -5.10
CA THR A 134 -9.25 -10.42 -5.09
C THR A 134 -9.09 -11.89 -5.46
N GLU A 135 -9.91 -12.77 -4.88
CA GLU A 135 -9.89 -14.19 -5.23
C GLU A 135 -10.31 -14.44 -6.68
N LYS A 136 -11.38 -13.79 -7.13
CA LYS A 136 -11.82 -13.91 -8.52
C LYS A 136 -10.78 -13.42 -9.52
N LEU A 137 -10.11 -12.30 -9.22
CA LEU A 137 -9.00 -11.80 -10.02
C LEU A 137 -7.83 -12.78 -10.02
N TYR A 138 -7.43 -13.25 -8.85
CA TYR A 138 -6.36 -14.24 -8.69
C TYR A 138 -6.59 -15.46 -9.59
N GLU A 139 -7.79 -16.06 -9.57
CA GLU A 139 -8.14 -17.19 -10.44
C GLU A 139 -8.08 -16.85 -11.95
N ASN A 140 -8.21 -15.58 -12.31
CA ASN A 140 -8.11 -15.12 -13.69
C ASN A 140 -6.69 -14.82 -14.17
N VAL A 141 -5.74 -14.58 -13.23
CA VAL A 141 -4.39 -14.10 -13.57
C VAL A 141 -3.27 -15.00 -13.06
N LYS A 142 -3.53 -15.95 -12.17
CA LYS A 142 -2.49 -16.77 -11.51
C LYS A 142 -1.56 -17.52 -12.44
N ASP A 143 -2.04 -17.88 -13.62
CA ASP A 143 -1.29 -18.63 -14.65
C ASP A 143 -0.94 -17.72 -15.85
N ALA A 144 -1.07 -16.40 -15.70
CA ALA A 144 -0.82 -15.45 -16.78
C ALA A 144 0.66 -15.35 -17.13
N GLU A 145 0.93 -15.26 -18.44
CA GLU A 145 2.28 -15.06 -18.96
C GLU A 145 2.54 -13.62 -19.40
N LYS A 146 1.49 -12.88 -19.81
CA LYS A 146 1.63 -11.52 -20.39
C LYS A 146 0.60 -10.55 -19.86
N LEU A 147 1.05 -9.31 -19.66
CA LEU A 147 0.19 -8.18 -19.32
C LEU A 147 0.39 -7.05 -20.34
N GLU A 148 -0.71 -6.36 -20.67
CA GLU A 148 -0.66 -5.07 -21.33
C GLU A 148 -1.45 -4.05 -20.50
N VAL A 149 -0.91 -2.82 -20.36
CA VAL A 149 -1.57 -1.72 -19.68
C VAL A 149 -1.57 -0.50 -20.60
N LYS A 150 -2.74 0.08 -20.81
CA LYS A 150 -2.90 1.30 -21.61
C LYS A 150 -3.85 2.27 -20.94
N ASN A 151 -3.59 3.56 -21.10
CA ASN A 151 -4.51 4.60 -20.67
C ASN A 151 -4.53 5.80 -21.66
N PRO A 152 -5.54 6.69 -21.58
CA PRO A 152 -5.62 7.85 -22.45
C PRO A 152 -4.51 8.90 -22.23
N ALA A 153 -3.80 8.87 -21.07
CA ALA A 153 -2.71 9.79 -20.80
C ALA A 153 -1.43 9.46 -21.58
N GLY A 154 -1.34 8.28 -22.21
CA GLY A 154 -0.20 7.86 -23.01
C GLY A 154 0.51 6.60 -22.49
N THR A 155 0.16 6.08 -21.33
CA THR A 155 0.70 4.80 -20.86
C THR A 155 0.42 3.71 -21.89
N ASN A 156 1.48 2.97 -22.26
CA ASN A 156 1.40 1.81 -23.14
C ASN A 156 2.53 0.85 -22.79
N LEU A 157 2.23 -0.10 -21.92
CA LEU A 157 3.17 -1.03 -21.33
C LEU A 157 2.86 -2.46 -21.74
N LYS A 158 3.91 -3.24 -21.91
CA LYS A 158 3.85 -4.69 -22.09
C LYS A 158 4.78 -5.35 -21.09
N ALA A 159 4.28 -6.31 -20.35
CA ALA A 159 5.04 -7.08 -19.39
C ALA A 159 4.97 -8.58 -19.69
N GLU A 160 6.07 -9.26 -19.39
CA GLU A 160 6.11 -10.71 -19.26
C GLU A 160 6.18 -11.08 -17.78
N LEU A 161 5.46 -12.13 -17.40
CA LEU A 161 5.42 -12.67 -16.05
C LEU A 161 6.27 -13.93 -15.96
N ASN A 162 6.85 -14.17 -14.79
CA ASN A 162 7.53 -15.42 -14.53
C ASN A 162 6.54 -16.38 -13.84
N PRO A 163 6.28 -17.59 -14.40
CA PRO A 163 5.32 -18.53 -13.82
C PRO A 163 5.73 -19.08 -12.44
N ASP A 164 7.02 -18.97 -12.08
CA ASP A 164 7.50 -19.36 -10.75
C ASP A 164 7.26 -18.30 -9.67
N TRP A 165 6.86 -17.09 -10.07
CA TRP A 165 6.57 -16.00 -9.13
C TRP A 165 5.08 -15.95 -8.79
N LYS A 166 4.80 -15.48 -7.59
CA LYS A 166 3.45 -15.54 -7.02
C LYS A 166 2.71 -14.22 -7.21
N TRP A 167 1.43 -14.34 -7.46
CA TRP A 167 0.49 -13.28 -7.18
C TRP A 167 0.16 -13.26 -5.69
N VAL A 168 0.30 -12.10 -5.07
CA VAL A 168 0.07 -11.86 -3.64
C VAL A 168 -1.29 -11.21 -3.46
N LYS A 169 -2.12 -11.82 -2.61
CA LYS A 169 -3.46 -11.31 -2.28
C LYS A 169 -3.38 -10.43 -1.05
N SER A 170 -3.59 -9.12 -1.21
CA SER A 170 -3.69 -8.12 -0.15
C SER A 170 -5.15 -7.66 -0.06
N ASP A 171 -5.98 -8.48 0.57
CA ASP A 171 -7.45 -8.33 0.59
C ASP A 171 -7.98 -7.68 1.88
N GLY A 172 -7.09 -7.34 2.81
CA GLY A 172 -7.45 -6.73 4.09
C GLY A 172 -8.02 -7.71 5.12
N ILE A 173 -8.01 -9.03 4.86
CA ILE A 173 -8.47 -10.06 5.81
C ILE A 173 -7.27 -10.78 6.42
N TYR A 174 -6.95 -10.45 7.68
CA TYR A 174 -5.77 -10.94 8.40
C TYR A 174 -6.18 -11.66 9.68
N HIS A 175 -6.72 -12.88 9.56
CA HIS A 175 -7.27 -13.61 10.71
C HIS A 175 -6.27 -14.57 11.36
N GLU A 176 -5.12 -14.79 10.73
CA GLU A 176 -4.14 -15.76 11.19
C GLU A 176 -2.91 -15.07 11.80
N LYS A 177 -2.34 -15.69 12.83
CA LYS A 177 -1.07 -15.26 13.42
C LYS A 177 0.03 -15.16 12.37
N GLY A 178 0.82 -14.09 12.44
CA GLY A 178 1.89 -13.79 11.47
C GLY A 178 1.41 -13.13 10.18
N ARG A 179 0.09 -13.10 9.91
CA ARG A 179 -0.48 -12.34 8.79
C ARG A 179 -0.50 -10.85 9.11
N TRP A 180 -0.26 -10.05 8.08
CA TRP A 180 -0.29 -8.59 8.20
C TRP A 180 -0.63 -7.95 6.85
N GLY A 181 -0.98 -6.69 6.87
CA GLY A 181 -1.06 -5.85 5.69
C GLY A 181 -1.48 -4.43 6.04
N ASN A 182 -1.48 -3.60 5.03
CA ASN A 182 -1.95 -2.23 5.14
C ASN A 182 -3.45 -2.18 5.45
N LEU A 183 -3.89 -1.12 6.10
CA LEU A 183 -5.29 -0.80 6.31
C LEU A 183 -5.49 0.73 6.13
N PRO A 184 -6.30 1.18 5.15
CA PRO A 184 -7.13 0.39 4.22
C PRO A 184 -6.34 -0.48 3.25
N GLU A 185 -7.02 -1.48 2.68
CA GLU A 185 -6.42 -2.48 1.80
C GLU A 185 -7.32 -2.79 0.59
N GLY A 186 -6.79 -3.52 -0.36
CA GLY A 186 -7.51 -4.05 -1.52
C GLY A 186 -6.68 -4.01 -2.79
N GLU A 187 -5.78 -5.00 -2.96
CA GLU A 187 -5.00 -5.19 -4.19
C GLU A 187 -4.60 -6.65 -4.40
N LEU A 188 -4.22 -6.93 -5.63
CA LEU A 188 -3.59 -8.17 -6.06
C LEU A 188 -2.33 -7.80 -6.84
N PHE A 189 -1.16 -8.18 -6.37
CA PHE A 189 0.10 -7.78 -6.98
C PHE A 189 1.04 -8.94 -7.27
N THR A 190 1.98 -8.72 -8.19
CA THR A 190 3.06 -9.66 -8.51
C THR A 190 4.31 -8.89 -8.96
N ALA A 191 5.44 -9.56 -8.97
CA ALA A 191 6.63 -9.06 -9.65
C ALA A 191 6.53 -9.24 -11.17
N VAL A 192 7.23 -8.40 -11.95
CA VAL A 192 7.29 -8.51 -13.40
C VAL A 192 8.68 -8.98 -13.85
N ALA A 193 8.72 -9.98 -14.75
CA ALA A 193 9.97 -10.54 -15.27
C ALA A 193 10.61 -9.61 -16.31
N GLU A 194 9.79 -9.11 -17.23
CA GLU A 194 10.19 -8.11 -18.22
C GLU A 194 9.09 -7.06 -18.39
N LEU A 195 9.48 -5.80 -18.55
CA LEU A 195 8.57 -4.69 -18.80
C LEU A 195 9.20 -3.74 -19.80
N ASN A 196 8.42 -3.37 -20.84
CA ASN A 196 8.81 -2.41 -21.84
C ASN A 196 7.65 -1.48 -22.21
N GLY A 197 7.96 -0.24 -22.61
CA GLY A 197 6.99 0.72 -23.11
C GLY A 197 7.10 2.10 -22.47
N HIS A 198 6.03 2.85 -22.52
CA HIS A 198 5.92 4.21 -21.99
C HIS A 198 4.94 4.25 -20.81
N ILE A 199 5.33 4.95 -19.73
CA ILE A 199 4.51 5.15 -18.54
C ILE A 199 4.21 6.63 -18.32
N VAL A 200 2.97 6.92 -17.90
CA VAL A 200 2.54 8.25 -17.43
C VAL A 200 1.96 8.08 -16.04
N ILE A 201 2.65 8.63 -15.04
CA ILE A 201 2.34 8.45 -13.62
C ILE A 201 1.56 9.65 -13.11
N ASP A 202 0.42 9.38 -12.49
CA ASP A 202 -0.50 10.38 -11.92
C ASP A 202 -0.21 10.72 -10.45
N GLU A 203 0.41 9.80 -9.72
CA GLU A 203 0.86 9.95 -8.33
C GLU A 203 2.04 9.02 -8.07
N LEU A 204 3.00 9.48 -7.27
CA LEU A 204 4.15 8.68 -6.83
C LEU A 204 3.95 8.23 -5.40
N GLY A 205 4.38 7.00 -5.11
CA GLY A 205 4.40 6.42 -3.78
C GLY A 205 5.54 6.91 -2.89
N ASP A 206 5.76 6.15 -1.78
CA ASP A 206 6.73 6.46 -0.75
C ASP A 206 6.53 7.90 -0.20
N TRP A 207 7.58 8.60 0.18
CA TRP A 207 7.51 9.97 0.69
C TRP A 207 7.12 11.03 -0.36
N PHE A 208 7.13 10.67 -1.65
CA PHE A 208 6.69 11.56 -2.73
C PHE A 208 5.21 11.91 -2.62
N SER A 209 4.36 10.94 -2.26
CA SER A 209 2.93 11.18 -2.06
C SER A 209 2.68 12.21 -0.95
N ASP A 210 3.38 12.12 0.17
CA ASP A 210 3.27 13.08 1.26
C ASP A 210 3.74 14.50 0.86
N LYS A 211 4.74 14.59 -0.03
CA LYS A 211 5.34 15.87 -0.42
C LYS A 211 4.64 16.54 -1.61
N TYR A 212 4.28 15.75 -2.61
CA TYR A 212 3.77 16.27 -3.89
C TYR A 212 2.28 15.99 -4.09
N GLY A 213 1.73 15.00 -3.37
CA GLY A 213 0.36 14.55 -3.51
C GLY A 213 0.06 13.98 -4.89
N CYS A 214 -1.20 14.01 -5.29
CA CYS A 214 -1.62 13.64 -6.63
C CYS A 214 -1.11 14.68 -7.64
N LEU A 215 -0.33 14.23 -8.64
CA LEU A 215 0.31 15.07 -9.65
C LEU A 215 -0.68 15.58 -10.72
N THR A 216 -1.79 14.88 -10.90
CA THR A 216 -2.81 15.19 -11.92
C THR A 216 -4.17 15.39 -11.28
N ARG A 217 -4.44 16.61 -10.77
CA ARG A 217 -5.74 16.98 -10.18
C ARG A 217 -6.61 17.70 -11.20
N PRO A 218 -7.92 17.36 -11.31
CA PRO A 218 -8.84 18.05 -12.21
C PRO A 218 -9.02 19.54 -11.89
N GLU A 219 -8.75 19.93 -10.63
CA GLU A 219 -9.03 21.28 -10.10
C GLU A 219 -7.77 22.15 -9.96
N SER A 220 -6.59 21.65 -10.29
CA SER A 220 -5.35 22.40 -10.20
C SER A 220 -4.83 22.77 -11.61
N ASP A 221 -4.36 24.02 -11.76
CA ASP A 221 -3.65 24.47 -12.96
C ASP A 221 -2.31 23.76 -13.17
N SER A 222 -1.84 22.96 -12.19
CA SER A 222 -0.64 22.15 -12.27
C SER A 222 -0.98 20.68 -12.51
N ASN A 223 -1.10 20.31 -13.77
CA ASN A 223 -1.15 18.92 -14.22
C ASN A 223 0.28 18.53 -14.64
N THR A 224 1.03 17.92 -13.71
CA THR A 224 2.46 17.62 -13.87
C THR A 224 2.73 16.12 -13.74
N PRO A 225 2.14 15.25 -14.60
CA PRO A 225 2.43 13.83 -14.55
C PRO A 225 3.92 13.58 -14.78
N VAL A 226 4.39 12.44 -14.29
CA VAL A 226 5.74 11.97 -14.64
C VAL A 226 5.66 11.05 -15.83
N HIS A 227 6.50 11.31 -16.82
CA HIS A 227 6.65 10.51 -18.04
C HIS A 227 8.00 9.80 -18.05
N ALA A 228 8.04 8.55 -18.48
CA ALA A 228 9.29 7.84 -18.71
C ALA A 228 9.10 6.68 -19.70
N ASP A 229 10.15 6.33 -20.43
CA ASP A 229 10.23 5.07 -21.15
C ASP A 229 10.85 4.00 -20.25
N ILE A 230 10.37 2.78 -20.42
CA ILE A 230 10.88 1.60 -19.72
C ILE A 230 11.46 0.67 -20.78
N GLU A 231 12.72 0.33 -20.62
CA GLU A 231 13.48 -0.53 -21.52
C GLU A 231 14.16 -1.64 -20.72
N ASN A 232 13.93 -2.90 -21.09
CA ASN A 232 14.49 -4.06 -20.39
C ASN A 232 14.22 -4.00 -18.86
N SER A 233 12.98 -3.71 -18.51
CA SER A 233 12.48 -3.57 -17.13
C SER A 233 13.08 -2.42 -16.32
N ARG A 234 13.77 -1.46 -16.95
CA ARG A 234 14.37 -0.32 -16.27
C ARG A 234 13.85 1.00 -16.81
N VAL A 235 13.59 1.93 -15.90
CA VAL A 235 13.29 3.31 -16.29
C VAL A 235 14.49 3.90 -17.00
N ASN A 236 14.30 4.35 -18.23
CA ASN A 236 15.29 5.13 -18.96
C ASN A 236 15.31 6.55 -18.38
N LEU A 237 16.30 6.83 -17.54
CA LEU A 237 16.41 8.11 -16.82
C LEU A 237 16.65 9.32 -17.76
N ASN A 238 17.04 9.08 -19.02
CA ASN A 238 17.17 10.16 -20.01
C ASN A 238 15.81 10.62 -20.57
N THR A 239 14.79 9.78 -20.49
CA THR A 239 13.43 10.10 -20.92
C THR A 239 12.52 10.49 -19.76
N LEU A 240 13.04 10.39 -18.50
CA LEU A 240 12.29 10.79 -17.30
C LEU A 240 12.03 12.30 -17.34
N ASP A 241 10.76 12.66 -17.44
CA ASP A 241 10.35 14.06 -17.55
C ASP A 241 9.10 14.37 -16.73
N CYS A 242 9.04 15.57 -16.18
CA CYS A 242 7.87 16.23 -15.64
C CYS A 242 8.14 17.74 -15.52
N ASP A 243 7.08 18.55 -15.54
CA ASP A 243 7.21 20.01 -15.46
C ASP A 243 7.78 20.52 -14.13
N ASN A 244 7.70 19.70 -13.08
CA ASN A 244 8.30 20.02 -11.78
C ASN A 244 9.78 19.57 -11.73
N SER A 245 10.69 20.50 -11.95
CA SER A 245 12.13 20.20 -11.97
C SER A 245 12.70 19.64 -10.66
N GLN A 246 12.15 20.05 -9.51
CA GLN A 246 12.55 19.53 -8.20
C GLN A 246 12.12 18.06 -8.05
N LEU A 247 10.88 17.74 -8.37
CA LEU A 247 10.37 16.38 -8.37
C LEU A 247 11.19 15.48 -9.32
N ARG A 248 11.43 15.94 -10.55
CA ARG A 248 12.23 15.20 -11.53
C ARG A 248 13.63 14.87 -10.99
N LYS A 249 14.29 15.87 -10.37
CA LYS A 249 15.61 15.65 -9.77
C LYS A 249 15.55 14.63 -8.64
N GLU A 250 14.64 14.81 -7.70
CA GLU A 250 14.51 13.92 -6.52
C GLU A 250 14.17 12.49 -6.94
N LEU A 251 13.26 12.30 -7.89
CA LEU A 251 12.92 10.98 -8.42
C LEU A 251 14.10 10.35 -9.15
N THR A 252 14.85 11.14 -9.95
CA THR A 252 16.07 10.65 -10.62
C THR A 252 17.11 10.19 -9.60
N ASP A 253 17.32 10.96 -8.52
CA ASP A 253 18.26 10.60 -7.45
C ASP A 253 17.79 9.34 -6.71
N TYR A 254 16.49 9.22 -6.43
CA TYR A 254 15.88 8.06 -5.77
C TYR A 254 16.04 6.77 -6.61
N LEU A 255 15.78 6.85 -7.91
CA LEU A 255 15.93 5.71 -8.84
C LEU A 255 17.40 5.31 -9.11
N LYS A 256 18.35 6.00 -8.50
CA LYS A 256 19.80 5.69 -8.50
C LYS A 256 20.33 5.24 -7.15
N THR A 257 19.47 5.02 -6.16
CA THR A 257 19.89 4.67 -4.79
C THR A 257 20.69 3.37 -4.76
N ASP A 258 20.25 2.35 -5.49
CA ASP A 258 20.99 1.10 -5.71
C ASP A 258 20.83 0.61 -7.16
N GLU A 259 21.44 -0.52 -7.47
CA GLU A 259 21.43 -1.09 -8.83
C GLU A 259 20.03 -1.41 -9.35
N ASN A 260 19.08 -1.73 -8.47
CA ASN A 260 17.73 -2.15 -8.82
C ASN A 260 16.66 -1.10 -8.55
N SER A 261 17.01 0.07 -8.04
CA SER A 261 16.04 1.12 -7.69
C SER A 261 15.21 1.61 -8.89
N ASN A 262 15.73 1.54 -10.12
CA ASN A 262 15.01 1.88 -11.34
C ASN A 262 14.42 0.66 -12.07
N LYS A 263 14.52 -0.55 -11.51
CA LYS A 263 13.97 -1.77 -12.09
C LYS A 263 12.48 -1.89 -11.72
N ALA A 264 11.65 -2.26 -12.69
CA ALA A 264 10.25 -2.56 -12.44
C ALA A 264 10.15 -3.76 -11.48
N GLY A 265 9.60 -3.51 -10.30
CA GLY A 265 9.53 -4.48 -9.22
C GLY A 265 8.14 -5.08 -9.04
N GLU A 266 7.11 -4.27 -9.21
CA GLU A 266 5.75 -4.68 -8.93
C GLU A 266 4.77 -4.21 -10.00
N PHE A 267 3.76 -5.03 -10.25
CA PHE A 267 2.52 -4.67 -10.93
C PHE A 267 1.34 -5.04 -10.04
N ALA A 268 0.43 -4.11 -9.81
CA ALA A 268 -0.71 -4.29 -8.93
C ALA A 268 -2.05 -3.92 -9.57
N LEU A 269 -3.04 -4.72 -9.26
CA LEU A 269 -4.45 -4.56 -9.61
C LEU A 269 -5.26 -4.18 -8.36
N PRO A 270 -5.88 -3.00 -8.32
CA PRO A 270 -6.66 -2.57 -7.17
C PRO A 270 -7.96 -3.37 -7.03
N THR A 271 -8.26 -3.86 -5.85
CA THR A 271 -9.50 -4.63 -5.59
C THR A 271 -10.48 -3.92 -4.66
N ASN A 272 -10.13 -2.74 -4.14
CA ASN A 272 -11.06 -1.90 -3.40
C ASN A 272 -11.95 -1.10 -4.37
N VAL A 273 -12.97 -1.76 -4.91
CA VAL A 273 -13.85 -1.20 -5.96
C VAL A 273 -14.56 0.08 -5.54
N GLU A 274 -14.77 0.30 -4.25
CA GLU A 274 -15.39 1.52 -3.76
C GLU A 274 -14.45 2.74 -3.89
N LEU A 275 -13.15 2.51 -3.99
CA LEU A 275 -12.14 3.53 -4.24
C LEU A 275 -11.85 3.77 -5.72
N LEU A 276 -12.08 2.79 -6.61
CA LEU A 276 -11.75 2.88 -8.04
C LEU A 276 -12.32 4.12 -8.73
N MET A 277 -13.52 4.53 -8.34
CA MET A 277 -14.21 5.68 -8.94
C MET A 277 -14.00 6.98 -8.16
N LYS A 278 -13.26 6.94 -7.05
CA LYS A 278 -12.97 8.14 -6.26
C LYS A 278 -11.73 8.87 -6.79
N PRO A 279 -11.64 10.19 -6.62
CA PRO A 279 -10.41 10.92 -6.93
C PRO A 279 -9.29 10.48 -5.98
N LEU A 280 -8.07 10.49 -6.47
CA LEU A 280 -6.87 10.35 -5.64
C LEU A 280 -6.80 11.52 -4.67
N ILE A 281 -6.33 11.27 -3.46
CA ILE A 281 -6.33 12.25 -2.36
C ILE A 281 -4.92 12.72 -1.97
N GLY A 282 -3.89 12.11 -2.58
CA GLY A 282 -2.49 12.36 -2.24
C GLY A 282 -2.13 11.70 -0.91
N ASN A 283 -2.60 10.50 -0.70
CA ASN A 283 -2.18 9.65 0.42
C ASN A 283 -2.07 8.21 -0.07
N LEU A 284 -0.85 7.76 -0.24
CA LEU A 284 -0.51 6.47 -0.84
C LEU A 284 -1.25 5.31 -0.18
N LEU A 285 -1.33 5.27 1.15
CA LEU A 285 -1.98 4.17 1.90
C LEU A 285 -3.40 3.84 1.40
N GLN A 286 -4.11 4.83 0.82
CA GLN A 286 -5.42 4.61 0.19
C GLN A 286 -5.35 4.60 -1.33
N ASP A 287 -4.54 5.48 -1.92
CA ASP A 287 -4.60 5.76 -3.35
C ASP A 287 -4.05 4.60 -4.19
N GLU A 288 -3.10 3.82 -3.68
CA GLU A 288 -2.63 2.57 -4.29
C GLU A 288 -3.75 1.52 -4.39
N LYS A 289 -4.67 1.49 -3.44
CA LYS A 289 -5.83 0.58 -3.44
C LYS A 289 -6.95 1.04 -4.39
N ALA A 290 -6.78 2.21 -4.99
CA ALA A 290 -7.74 2.82 -5.92
C ALA A 290 -7.30 2.74 -7.38
N ARG A 291 -6.05 2.39 -7.70
CA ARG A 291 -5.50 2.46 -9.06
C ARG A 291 -4.58 1.29 -9.38
N VAL A 292 -4.57 0.95 -10.69
CA VAL A 292 -3.48 0.15 -11.25
C VAL A 292 -2.19 0.90 -10.99
N HIS A 293 -1.18 0.20 -10.48
CA HIS A 293 0.12 0.82 -10.28
C HIS A 293 1.25 -0.12 -10.65
N LEU A 294 2.37 0.48 -10.96
CA LEU A 294 3.65 -0.16 -11.11
C LEU A 294 4.60 0.42 -10.08
N ALA A 295 5.39 -0.43 -9.42
CA ALA A 295 6.46 0.06 -8.57
C ALA A 295 7.84 -0.23 -9.16
N PHE A 296 8.77 0.66 -8.85
CA PHE A 296 10.18 0.50 -9.19
C PHE A 296 10.98 0.26 -7.92
N GLY A 297 11.95 -0.66 -8.00
CA GLY A 297 12.78 -1.07 -6.88
C GLY A 297 12.47 -2.48 -6.38
N SER A 298 12.17 -2.62 -5.10
CA SER A 298 11.93 -3.92 -4.46
C SER A 298 10.69 -4.62 -5.04
N PRO A 299 10.81 -5.88 -5.46
CA PRO A 299 9.69 -6.70 -5.94
C PRO A 299 8.97 -7.45 -4.80
N TYR A 300 9.25 -7.15 -3.54
CA TYR A 300 8.85 -7.96 -2.38
C TYR A 300 9.21 -9.44 -2.52
N PRO A 301 10.52 -9.77 -2.64
CA PRO A 301 10.97 -11.12 -3.02
C PRO A 301 10.57 -12.21 -2.04
N ASP A 302 10.41 -11.90 -0.77
CA ASP A 302 9.97 -12.85 0.26
C ASP A 302 8.49 -13.27 0.07
N GLU A 303 7.70 -12.44 -0.64
CA GLU A 303 6.29 -12.67 -0.92
C GLU A 303 6.06 -13.15 -2.35
N THR A 304 6.64 -12.47 -3.33
CA THR A 304 6.48 -12.76 -4.77
C THR A 304 7.36 -13.92 -5.26
N GLY A 305 8.49 -14.17 -4.61
CA GLY A 305 9.47 -15.16 -5.06
C GLY A 305 10.44 -14.63 -6.12
N ALA A 306 10.42 -13.33 -6.42
CA ALA A 306 11.38 -12.71 -7.34
C ALA A 306 12.82 -12.82 -6.82
N ASP A 307 13.79 -12.83 -7.72
CA ASP A 307 15.18 -13.19 -7.44
C ASP A 307 16.12 -12.01 -7.18
N TRP A 308 15.59 -10.78 -7.08
CA TRP A 308 16.39 -9.60 -6.73
C TRP A 308 15.82 -8.82 -5.54
N ARG A 309 16.62 -7.90 -5.01
CA ARG A 309 16.26 -6.98 -3.93
C ARG A 309 16.64 -5.55 -4.31
N SER A 310 15.97 -4.59 -3.71
CA SER A 310 16.33 -3.18 -3.70
C SER A 310 16.01 -2.60 -2.32
N GLU A 311 16.73 -1.56 -1.94
CA GLU A 311 16.45 -0.79 -0.71
C GLU A 311 15.29 0.20 -0.91
N THR A 312 14.94 0.48 -2.17
CA THR A 312 13.87 1.40 -2.54
C THR A 312 12.63 0.66 -3.03
N HIS A 313 11.49 1.35 -2.93
CA HIS A 313 10.23 0.94 -3.54
C HIS A 313 9.39 2.20 -3.76
N VAL A 314 9.07 2.52 -5.00
CA VAL A 314 8.25 3.68 -5.34
C VAL A 314 7.16 3.29 -6.32
N ASP A 315 5.91 3.44 -5.91
CA ASP A 315 4.74 3.20 -6.74
C ASP A 315 4.55 4.33 -7.74
N GLY A 316 4.11 3.98 -8.93
CA GLY A 316 3.60 4.89 -9.93
C GLY A 316 2.13 4.56 -10.21
N LEU A 317 1.22 5.38 -9.69
CA LEU A 317 -0.22 5.17 -9.84
C LEU A 317 -0.69 5.70 -11.19
N LEU A 318 -1.57 4.92 -11.84
CA LEU A 318 -2.06 5.17 -13.20
C LEU A 318 -3.59 5.32 -13.20
N LYS A 319 -4.11 6.33 -13.87
CA LYS A 319 -5.57 6.57 -13.99
C LYS A 319 -6.13 6.05 -15.30
N LYS A 320 -7.40 5.67 -15.29
CA LYS A 320 -8.19 5.26 -16.45
C LYS A 320 -7.55 4.14 -17.25
N CYS A 321 -6.94 3.18 -16.54
CA CYS A 321 -6.26 2.04 -17.15
C CYS A 321 -7.23 1.05 -17.78
N SER A 322 -6.83 0.54 -18.94
CA SER A 322 -7.32 -0.71 -19.49
C SER A 322 -6.20 -1.75 -19.41
N VAL A 323 -6.53 -2.95 -18.95
CA VAL A 323 -5.57 -4.04 -18.70
C VAL A 323 -5.99 -5.27 -19.48
N TRP A 324 -5.01 -5.89 -20.14
CA TRP A 324 -5.15 -7.18 -20.82
C TRP A 324 -4.22 -8.20 -20.15
N VAL A 325 -4.71 -9.39 -20.01
CA VAL A 325 -4.00 -10.57 -19.52
C VAL A 325 -4.08 -11.64 -20.61
N ASP A 326 -2.94 -12.07 -21.15
CA ASP A 326 -2.84 -13.01 -22.27
C ASP A 326 -3.78 -12.67 -23.45
N GLY A 327 -3.84 -11.38 -23.79
CA GLY A 327 -4.68 -10.84 -24.86
C GLY A 327 -6.17 -10.66 -24.51
N ARG A 328 -6.63 -11.13 -23.35
CA ARG A 328 -8.00 -10.92 -22.87
C ARG A 328 -8.06 -9.65 -22.03
N ARG A 329 -8.93 -8.71 -22.42
CA ARG A 329 -9.15 -7.49 -21.63
C ARG A 329 -9.93 -7.81 -20.36
N ILE A 330 -9.36 -7.53 -19.21
CA ILE A 330 -9.95 -7.75 -17.87
C ILE A 330 -10.42 -6.46 -17.21
N MET A 331 -9.86 -5.31 -17.65
CA MET A 331 -10.23 -3.99 -17.14
C MET A 331 -10.33 -2.99 -18.28
N GLU A 332 -11.28 -2.06 -18.22
CA GLU A 332 -11.45 -0.94 -19.15
C GLU A 332 -11.73 0.35 -18.38
N ALA A 333 -10.86 1.36 -18.55
CA ALA A 333 -10.95 2.65 -17.87
C ALA A 333 -11.26 2.52 -16.37
N ASP A 334 -10.43 1.76 -15.65
CA ASP A 334 -10.53 1.41 -14.22
C ASP A 334 -11.77 0.59 -13.83
N ARG A 335 -12.49 -0.02 -14.78
CA ARG A 335 -13.65 -0.90 -14.50
C ARG A 335 -13.34 -2.33 -14.88
N TYR A 336 -13.52 -3.26 -13.95
CA TYR A 336 -13.37 -4.69 -14.23
C TYR A 336 -14.46 -5.22 -15.15
N LEU A 337 -14.06 -6.13 -16.06
CA LEU A 337 -14.91 -6.82 -17.05
C LEU A 337 -15.10 -8.31 -16.73
N ILE A 338 -14.73 -8.73 -15.55
CA ILE A 338 -14.72 -10.12 -15.08
C ILE A 338 -15.88 -10.41 -14.14
#